data_1a8642eaf566364abb0e8f3ab83cd769
#
_entry.id   1a8642eaf566364abb0e8f3ab83cd769
#
_cell.length_a   1.000
_cell.length_b   1.000
_cell.length_c   1.000
_cell.angle_alpha   90.00
_cell.angle_beta   90.00
_cell.angle_gamma   90.00
#
_symmetry.space_group_name_H-M   'P 1'
#
loop_
_entity.id
_entity.type
_entity.pdbx_description
1 polymer ?
#
loop_
_entity_poly.entity_id
_entity_poly.type
_entity_poly.pdbx_seq_one_letter_code
_entity_poly.pdbx_strand_id
1 'polypeptide(L)'
;MKKLLRVLFTASGSHIGGATMALIHLMLGLPSVGVKTIFLTTPPKPSYICLFKRLREKGVKLVLSRRRFKGMLFWIWLFFAVIRAIKRFGISIVHCHGTKEAFFAGLAAKLLRRRVVYTVEGDPLFEISLSPERYGLLDRFSLKVFWFLGLRLADVVVGCSRWMAMHLKRYGVKALHVHNAIDYERFSSAASKPREHDTPIIISVARFERVKGLDTLIRAAAEVVKQKPEVTFILVGGGSMKNHLKSLADKLGISENIKLLDYSPAVDKILAESVIAVLPSIYEPFGMAAAEALAAGKPVIASKIGGLKEIIIDGANGFLFTPGDYRGLAERILKLLDDRNLRSKISQAARESAKRFKPENIAREYLKIYQSLLKGSS
;
A
#
# COMPACT_ATOMS: atom_id res chain seq x y z
N MET A 1 28.15 0.36 25.46
CA MET A 1 27.83 0.05 24.01
C MET A 1 26.32 0.02 23.81
N LYS A 2 25.74 0.88 22.96
CA LYS A 2 24.32 0.79 22.63
C LYS A 2 24.03 -0.58 21.99
N LYS A 3 23.19 -1.39 22.63
CA LYS A 3 22.79 -2.70 22.11
C LYS A 3 22.18 -2.53 20.72
N LEU A 4 22.80 -3.13 19.71
CA LEU A 4 22.43 -2.98 18.32
C LEU A 4 20.98 -3.48 18.11
N LEU A 5 20.08 -2.62 17.69
CA LEU A 5 18.66 -2.93 17.47
C LEU A 5 18.52 -3.87 16.25
N ARG A 6 17.99 -5.07 16.47
CA ARG A 6 17.76 -6.09 15.44
C ARG A 6 16.28 -6.40 15.33
N VAL A 7 15.72 -6.14 14.16
CA VAL A 7 14.28 -6.31 13.88
C VAL A 7 14.10 -7.38 12.82
N LEU A 8 13.24 -8.35 13.10
CA LEU A 8 12.83 -9.40 12.17
C LEU A 8 11.51 -9.03 11.53
N PHE A 9 11.46 -9.05 10.21
CA PHE A 9 10.26 -8.91 9.39
C PHE A 9 9.90 -10.24 8.75
N THR A 10 8.61 -10.47 8.56
CA THR A 10 8.08 -11.69 7.95
C THR A 10 7.04 -11.35 6.90
N ALA A 11 7.11 -12.00 5.73
CA ALA A 11 6.07 -11.97 4.72
C ALA A 11 6.20 -13.18 3.78
N SER A 12 5.14 -13.49 3.04
CA SER A 12 5.22 -14.42 1.93
C SER A 12 5.88 -13.75 0.71
N GLY A 13 6.91 -14.34 0.15
CA GLY A 13 7.54 -13.87 -1.10
C GLY A 13 6.75 -14.22 -2.37
N SER A 14 5.68 -14.98 -2.25
CA SER A 14 4.90 -15.49 -3.40
C SER A 14 3.87 -14.48 -3.93
N HIS A 15 3.43 -13.53 -3.11
CA HIS A 15 2.45 -12.51 -3.48
C HIS A 15 2.84 -11.16 -2.88
N ILE A 16 3.13 -10.19 -3.74
CA ILE A 16 3.49 -8.82 -3.33
C ILE A 16 2.36 -7.88 -3.74
N GLY A 17 1.51 -7.53 -2.77
CA GLY A 17 0.51 -6.50 -2.88
C GLY A 17 0.94 -5.21 -2.16
N GLY A 18 0.06 -4.22 -2.06
CA GLY A 18 0.36 -2.92 -1.44
C GLY A 18 0.94 -3.01 -0.03
N ALA A 19 0.37 -3.85 0.84
CA ALA A 19 0.88 -4.08 2.21
C ALA A 19 2.31 -4.64 2.23
N THR A 20 2.63 -5.59 1.34
CA THR A 20 4.00 -6.14 1.24
C THR A 20 4.97 -5.11 0.66
N MET A 21 4.52 -4.26 -0.28
CA MET A 21 5.34 -3.16 -0.81
C MET A 21 5.64 -2.12 0.28
N ALA A 22 4.66 -1.75 1.11
CA ALA A 22 4.86 -0.86 2.25
C ALA A 22 5.92 -1.41 3.22
N LEU A 23 5.82 -2.71 3.57
CA LEU A 23 6.81 -3.41 4.36
C LEU A 23 8.22 -3.35 3.74
N ILE A 24 8.33 -3.61 2.44
CA ILE A 24 9.61 -3.59 1.71
C ILE A 24 10.20 -2.18 1.71
N HIS A 25 9.40 -1.17 1.44
CA HIS A 25 9.86 0.22 1.45
C HIS A 25 10.32 0.65 2.86
N LEU A 26 9.62 0.24 3.91
CA LEU A 26 10.09 0.45 5.28
C LEU A 26 11.46 -0.19 5.50
N MET A 27 11.63 -1.46 5.10
CA MET A 27 12.91 -2.17 5.26
C MET A 27 14.05 -1.52 4.48
N LEU A 28 13.80 -0.86 3.36
CA LEU A 28 14.81 -0.11 2.61
C LEU A 28 15.32 1.12 3.39
N GLY A 29 14.48 1.74 4.23
CA GLY A 29 14.83 2.91 5.03
C GLY A 29 15.50 2.58 6.38
N LEU A 30 15.18 1.44 6.99
CA LEU A 30 15.62 1.12 8.35
C LEU A 30 17.15 1.05 8.55
N PRO A 31 17.95 0.53 7.59
CA PRO A 31 19.40 0.52 7.74
C PRO A 31 20.02 1.92 7.85
N SER A 32 19.44 2.93 7.19
CA SER A 32 19.93 4.32 7.23
C SER A 32 19.78 4.97 8.62
N VAL A 33 18.90 4.42 9.46
CA VAL A 33 18.69 4.87 10.86
C VAL A 33 19.33 3.93 11.88
N GLY A 34 20.22 3.03 11.45
CA GLY A 34 20.99 2.15 12.31
C GLY A 34 20.27 0.89 12.82
N VAL A 35 19.14 0.51 12.20
CA VAL A 35 18.40 -0.72 12.53
C VAL A 35 18.92 -1.88 11.69
N LYS A 36 19.43 -2.94 12.33
CA LYS A 36 19.74 -4.19 11.64
C LYS A 36 18.46 -4.92 11.29
N THR A 37 18.17 -4.98 10.01
CA THR A 37 16.94 -5.54 9.47
C THR A 37 17.17 -6.94 8.92
N ILE A 38 16.38 -7.89 9.38
CA ILE A 38 16.36 -9.28 8.91
C ILE A 38 14.99 -9.56 8.28
N PHE A 39 14.96 -10.07 7.07
CA PHE A 39 13.73 -10.43 6.38
C PHE A 39 13.63 -11.94 6.15
N LEU A 40 12.71 -12.58 6.87
CA LEU A 40 12.40 -13.99 6.77
C LEU A 40 11.22 -14.18 5.81
N THR A 41 11.45 -14.85 4.69
CA THR A 41 10.44 -14.99 3.63
C THR A 41 10.65 -16.27 2.79
N THR A 42 9.70 -16.56 1.92
CA THR A 42 9.88 -17.57 0.86
C THR A 42 10.59 -16.98 -0.36
N PRO A 43 11.18 -17.79 -1.25
CA PRO A 43 11.79 -17.30 -2.47
C PRO A 43 10.83 -16.44 -3.29
N PRO A 44 11.26 -15.27 -3.80
CA PRO A 44 10.42 -14.40 -4.60
C PRO A 44 10.07 -15.03 -5.96
N LYS A 45 8.97 -14.56 -6.56
CA LYS A 45 8.72 -14.80 -7.99
C LYS A 45 9.76 -14.07 -8.84
N PRO A 46 10.02 -14.49 -10.09
CA PRO A 46 10.98 -13.85 -10.99
C PRO A 46 10.80 -12.33 -11.11
N SER A 47 9.56 -11.87 -11.18
CA SER A 47 9.21 -10.44 -11.27
C SER A 47 9.67 -9.57 -10.08
N TYR A 48 10.03 -10.18 -8.95
CA TYR A 48 10.44 -9.47 -7.73
C TYR A 48 11.92 -9.66 -7.36
N ILE A 49 12.70 -10.37 -8.17
CA ILE A 49 14.13 -10.62 -7.90
C ILE A 49 14.91 -9.31 -7.76
N CYS A 50 14.67 -8.34 -8.63
CA CYS A 50 15.32 -7.03 -8.57
C CYS A 50 15.07 -6.31 -7.24
N LEU A 51 13.85 -6.40 -6.71
CA LEU A 51 13.49 -5.81 -5.42
C LEU A 51 14.24 -6.46 -4.25
N PHE A 52 14.40 -7.78 -4.29
CA PHE A 52 15.16 -8.53 -3.27
C PHE A 52 16.67 -8.23 -3.36
N LYS A 53 17.21 -8.03 -4.57
CA LYS A 53 18.59 -7.57 -4.78
C LYS A 53 18.78 -6.20 -4.12
N ARG A 54 17.88 -5.24 -4.38
CA ARG A 54 17.90 -3.90 -3.78
C ARG A 54 17.85 -3.94 -2.25
N LEU A 55 17.05 -4.84 -1.65
CA LEU A 55 17.05 -5.03 -0.18
C LEU A 55 18.43 -5.44 0.35
N ARG A 56 19.11 -6.38 -0.33
CA ARG A 56 20.46 -6.80 0.06
C ARG A 56 21.48 -5.66 -0.06
N GLU A 57 21.45 -4.92 -1.14
CA GLU A 57 22.31 -3.76 -1.38
C GLU A 57 22.14 -2.67 -0.31
N LYS A 58 20.94 -2.53 0.23
CA LYS A 58 20.63 -1.63 1.35
C LYS A 58 20.96 -2.24 2.74
N GLY A 59 21.57 -3.41 2.81
CA GLY A 59 22.00 -4.03 4.07
C GLY A 59 20.93 -4.86 4.79
N VAL A 60 19.79 -5.16 4.15
CA VAL A 60 18.79 -6.07 4.71
C VAL A 60 19.26 -7.52 4.58
N LYS A 61 19.32 -8.25 5.69
CA LYS A 61 19.68 -9.67 5.69
C LYS A 61 18.49 -10.53 5.30
N LEU A 62 18.56 -11.16 4.12
CA LEU A 62 17.52 -12.07 3.65
C LEU A 62 17.73 -13.47 4.21
N VAL A 63 16.67 -14.06 4.78
CA VAL A 63 16.58 -15.45 5.22
C VAL A 63 15.47 -16.11 4.44
N LEU A 64 15.83 -16.90 3.43
CA LEU A 64 14.87 -17.53 2.52
C LEU A 64 14.62 -18.99 2.93
N SER A 65 13.38 -19.42 2.82
CA SER A 65 13.07 -20.85 2.91
C SER A 65 13.67 -21.59 1.70
N ARG A 66 14.02 -22.85 1.89
CA ARG A 66 14.47 -23.71 0.77
C ARG A 66 13.34 -24.11 -0.18
N ARG A 67 12.11 -24.11 0.30
CA ARG A 67 10.91 -24.53 -0.44
C ARG A 67 9.82 -23.47 -0.35
N ARG A 68 8.95 -23.44 -1.35
CA ARG A 68 7.69 -22.67 -1.30
C ARG A 68 6.64 -23.53 -0.62
N PHE A 69 6.29 -23.15 0.58
CA PHE A 69 5.18 -23.76 1.31
C PHE A 69 3.86 -23.10 0.92
N LYS A 70 2.76 -23.86 0.96
CA LYS A 70 1.40 -23.37 0.71
C LYS A 70 0.50 -23.70 1.91
N GLY A 71 -0.58 -22.96 2.05
CA GLY A 71 -1.61 -23.19 3.07
C GLY A 71 -1.05 -23.25 4.51
N MET A 72 -1.56 -24.19 5.32
CA MET A 72 -1.18 -24.33 6.73
C MET A 72 0.30 -24.68 6.93
N LEU A 73 0.92 -25.43 6.02
CA LEU A 73 2.35 -25.78 6.10
C LEU A 73 3.27 -24.53 6.08
N PHE A 74 2.86 -23.46 5.39
CA PHE A 74 3.61 -22.19 5.42
C PHE A 74 3.60 -21.58 6.83
N TRP A 75 2.48 -21.61 7.53
CA TRP A 75 2.34 -20.98 8.86
C TRP A 75 3.09 -21.76 9.93
N ILE A 76 3.05 -23.11 9.86
CA ILE A 76 3.84 -23.99 10.73
C ILE A 76 5.34 -23.75 10.50
N TRP A 77 5.77 -23.73 9.24
CA TRP A 77 7.17 -23.40 8.91
C TRP A 77 7.57 -22.03 9.43
N LEU A 78 6.72 -21.00 9.23
CA LEU A 78 7.00 -19.63 9.67
C LEU A 78 7.22 -19.58 11.19
N PHE A 79 6.38 -20.24 11.97
CA PHE A 79 6.50 -20.30 13.41
C PHE A 79 7.89 -20.81 13.86
N PHE A 80 8.31 -21.98 13.38
CA PHE A 80 9.62 -22.55 13.71
C PHE A 80 10.78 -21.75 13.12
N ALA A 81 10.64 -21.19 11.93
CA ALA A 81 11.64 -20.37 11.29
C ALA A 81 11.90 -19.06 12.07
N VAL A 82 10.85 -18.45 12.64
CA VAL A 82 10.97 -17.27 13.51
C VAL A 82 11.73 -17.64 14.80
N ILE A 83 11.39 -18.76 15.45
CA ILE A 83 12.13 -19.24 16.66
C ILE A 83 13.62 -19.39 16.33
N ARG A 84 13.93 -20.06 15.22
CA ARG A 84 15.33 -20.25 14.77
C ARG A 84 16.03 -18.93 14.46
N ALA A 85 15.34 -18.00 13.79
CA ALA A 85 15.89 -16.69 13.47
C ALA A 85 16.18 -15.86 14.73
N ILE A 86 15.28 -15.86 15.71
CA ILE A 86 15.45 -15.17 16.99
C ILE A 86 16.71 -15.68 17.70
N LYS A 87 16.88 -17.00 17.83
CA LYS A 87 18.04 -17.62 18.47
C LYS A 87 19.33 -17.34 17.72
N ARG A 88 19.34 -17.48 16.39
CA ARG A 88 20.52 -17.33 15.54
C ARG A 88 21.03 -15.90 15.43
N PHE A 89 20.12 -14.93 15.33
CA PHE A 89 20.47 -13.54 15.02
C PHE A 89 20.31 -12.59 16.22
N GLY A 90 19.87 -13.07 17.38
CA GLY A 90 19.66 -12.24 18.56
C GLY A 90 18.63 -11.15 18.32
N ILE A 91 17.49 -11.51 17.74
CA ILE A 91 16.40 -10.58 17.41
C ILE A 91 15.83 -9.95 18.69
N SER A 92 15.62 -8.65 18.67
CA SER A 92 15.01 -7.89 19.76
C SER A 92 13.49 -7.73 19.55
N ILE A 93 13.09 -7.48 18.32
CA ILE A 93 11.71 -7.18 17.93
C ILE A 93 11.32 -8.01 16.71
N VAL A 94 10.11 -8.58 16.72
CA VAL A 94 9.47 -9.17 15.54
C VAL A 94 8.40 -8.19 15.07
N HIS A 95 8.48 -7.74 13.82
CA HIS A 95 7.55 -6.79 13.23
C HIS A 95 6.75 -7.45 12.13
N CYS A 96 5.43 -7.53 12.32
CA CYS A 96 4.46 -8.20 11.47
C CYS A 96 3.60 -7.20 10.71
N HIS A 97 3.25 -7.50 9.46
CA HIS A 97 2.35 -6.67 8.63
C HIS A 97 1.08 -7.40 8.19
N GLY A 98 1.03 -8.71 8.26
CA GLY A 98 -0.15 -9.49 7.88
C GLY A 98 -0.88 -10.08 9.07
N THR A 99 -2.17 -10.35 8.92
CA THR A 99 -3.03 -10.89 9.99
C THR A 99 -2.54 -12.23 10.52
N LYS A 100 -2.28 -13.20 9.62
CA LYS A 100 -1.79 -14.53 10.02
C LYS A 100 -0.33 -14.48 10.46
N GLU A 101 0.50 -13.62 9.84
CA GLU A 101 1.86 -13.35 10.28
C GLU A 101 1.90 -12.83 11.73
N ALA A 102 1.03 -11.89 12.07
CA ALA A 102 0.94 -11.34 13.42
C ALA A 102 0.64 -12.40 14.48
N PHE A 103 -0.17 -13.41 14.13
CA PHE A 103 -0.43 -14.53 15.02
C PHE A 103 0.77 -15.47 15.11
N PHE A 104 1.20 -16.09 14.00
CA PHE A 104 2.20 -17.17 14.04
C PHE A 104 3.60 -16.65 14.40
N ALA A 105 4.04 -15.55 13.82
CA ALA A 105 5.33 -14.96 14.15
C ALA A 105 5.30 -14.25 15.52
N GLY A 106 4.16 -13.63 15.87
CA GLY A 106 3.94 -13.03 17.18
C GLY A 106 3.98 -14.08 18.31
N LEU A 107 3.30 -15.20 18.15
CA LEU A 107 3.32 -16.31 19.11
C LEU A 107 4.74 -16.85 19.32
N ALA A 108 5.48 -17.09 18.21
CA ALA A 108 6.86 -17.54 18.28
C ALA A 108 7.77 -16.54 19.01
N ALA A 109 7.56 -15.25 18.80
CA ALA A 109 8.27 -14.18 19.50
C ALA A 109 7.97 -14.16 20.99
N LYS A 110 6.69 -14.26 21.37
CA LYS A 110 6.26 -14.26 22.78
C LYS A 110 6.81 -15.44 23.56
N LEU A 111 6.83 -16.65 22.97
CA LEU A 111 7.45 -17.83 23.60
C LEU A 111 8.94 -17.61 23.94
N LEU A 112 9.63 -16.78 23.17
CA LEU A 112 11.02 -16.41 23.43
C LEU A 112 11.18 -15.04 24.12
N ARG A 113 10.10 -14.51 24.69
CA ARG A 113 10.06 -13.23 25.42
C ARG A 113 10.60 -12.06 24.58
N ARG A 114 10.27 -12.05 23.26
CA ARG A 114 10.60 -10.95 22.34
C ARG A 114 9.42 -10.04 22.14
N ARG A 115 9.70 -8.77 21.86
CA ARG A 115 8.68 -7.76 21.59
C ARG A 115 8.07 -7.93 20.20
N VAL A 116 6.80 -7.65 20.09
CA VAL A 116 6.02 -7.78 18.85
C VAL A 116 5.44 -6.42 18.49
N VAL A 117 5.74 -5.96 17.28
CA VAL A 117 5.07 -4.82 16.64
C VAL A 117 4.19 -5.38 15.53
N TYR A 118 2.94 -4.91 15.46
CA TYR A 118 2.03 -5.28 14.38
C TYR A 118 1.54 -4.03 13.66
N THR A 119 1.96 -3.84 12.40
CA THR A 119 1.41 -2.80 11.52
C THR A 119 0.21 -3.32 10.77
N VAL A 120 -0.92 -2.64 10.96
CA VAL A 120 -2.21 -2.97 10.36
C VAL A 120 -2.38 -2.16 9.08
N GLU A 121 -2.38 -2.87 7.96
CA GLU A 121 -2.50 -2.31 6.61
C GLU A 121 -3.96 -2.22 6.13
N GLY A 122 -4.86 -2.92 6.78
CA GLY A 122 -6.29 -2.95 6.49
C GLY A 122 -7.06 -3.79 7.50
N ASP A 123 -8.37 -3.63 7.51
CA ASP A 123 -9.28 -4.42 8.33
C ASP A 123 -9.84 -5.58 7.50
N PRO A 124 -9.39 -6.82 7.73
CA PRO A 124 -9.84 -7.97 6.95
C PRO A 124 -11.34 -8.24 7.14
N LEU A 125 -11.93 -7.90 8.29
CA LEU A 125 -13.36 -8.12 8.55
C LEU A 125 -14.20 -7.12 7.76
N PHE A 126 -13.72 -5.89 7.64
CA PHE A 126 -14.38 -4.88 6.81
C PHE A 126 -14.24 -5.21 5.31
N GLU A 127 -13.07 -5.68 4.85
CA GLU A 127 -12.90 -6.12 3.46
C GLU A 127 -13.82 -7.31 3.12
N ILE A 128 -13.97 -8.27 4.03
CA ILE A 128 -14.92 -9.40 3.89
C ILE A 128 -16.36 -8.90 3.77
N SER A 129 -16.76 -7.88 4.54
CA SER A 129 -18.13 -7.34 4.47
C SER A 129 -18.44 -6.67 3.14
N LEU A 130 -17.44 -6.09 2.48
CA LEU A 130 -17.59 -5.43 1.17
C LEU A 130 -17.53 -6.41 -0.02
N SER A 131 -16.87 -7.56 0.14
CA SER A 131 -16.69 -8.56 -0.92
C SER A 131 -16.71 -9.97 -0.33
N PRO A 132 -17.86 -10.40 0.22
CA PRO A 132 -17.97 -11.69 0.90
C PRO A 132 -17.73 -12.88 -0.04
N GLU A 133 -18.12 -12.77 -1.29
CA GLU A 133 -17.95 -13.80 -2.32
C GLU A 133 -16.50 -14.24 -2.54
N ARG A 134 -15.53 -13.40 -2.16
CA ARG A 134 -14.10 -13.66 -2.31
C ARG A 134 -13.55 -14.66 -1.30
N TYR A 135 -14.23 -14.88 -0.18
CA TYR A 135 -13.74 -15.66 0.95
C TYR A 135 -14.69 -16.80 1.28
N GLY A 136 -14.16 -18.04 1.35
CA GLY A 136 -14.91 -19.19 1.86
C GLY A 136 -15.24 -19.05 3.36
N LEU A 137 -16.21 -19.81 3.85
CA LEU A 137 -16.64 -19.73 5.27
C LEU A 137 -15.48 -20.01 6.23
N LEU A 138 -14.65 -21.02 5.94
CA LEU A 138 -13.48 -21.35 6.75
C LEU A 138 -12.43 -20.24 6.75
N ASP A 139 -12.24 -19.58 5.60
CA ASP A 139 -11.31 -18.43 5.50
C ASP A 139 -11.80 -17.25 6.32
N ARG A 140 -13.09 -16.93 6.26
CA ARG A 140 -13.69 -15.85 7.06
C ARG A 140 -13.53 -16.11 8.55
N PHE A 141 -13.82 -17.35 8.99
CA PHE A 141 -13.66 -17.73 10.39
C PHE A 141 -12.19 -17.66 10.83
N SER A 142 -11.28 -18.26 10.06
CA SER A 142 -9.85 -18.26 10.36
C SER A 142 -9.26 -16.84 10.41
N LEU A 143 -9.62 -15.98 9.45
CA LEU A 143 -9.18 -14.59 9.42
C LEU A 143 -9.67 -13.81 10.65
N LYS A 144 -10.93 -14.01 11.07
CA LYS A 144 -11.47 -13.40 12.28
C LYS A 144 -10.69 -13.82 13.52
N VAL A 145 -10.45 -15.11 13.69
CA VAL A 145 -9.71 -15.64 14.86
C VAL A 145 -8.28 -15.10 14.88
N PHE A 146 -7.54 -15.21 13.77
CA PHE A 146 -6.15 -14.74 13.70
C PHE A 146 -6.03 -13.23 13.79
N TRP A 147 -7.04 -12.48 13.35
CA TRP A 147 -7.12 -11.04 13.52
C TRP A 147 -7.10 -10.64 15.01
N PHE A 148 -8.05 -11.17 15.79
CA PHE A 148 -8.13 -10.85 17.21
C PHE A 148 -6.92 -11.36 18.01
N LEU A 149 -6.44 -12.56 17.72
CA LEU A 149 -5.26 -13.12 18.38
C LEU A 149 -3.99 -12.34 18.02
N GLY A 150 -3.81 -11.94 16.77
CA GLY A 150 -2.68 -11.13 16.32
C GLY A 150 -2.64 -9.76 16.99
N LEU A 151 -3.80 -9.09 17.10
CA LEU A 151 -3.92 -7.81 17.81
C LEU A 151 -3.55 -7.93 19.29
N ARG A 152 -3.95 -9.02 19.95
CA ARG A 152 -3.64 -9.26 21.38
C ARG A 152 -2.21 -9.67 21.66
N LEU A 153 -1.54 -10.33 20.71
CA LEU A 153 -0.14 -10.72 20.84
C LEU A 153 0.84 -9.56 20.67
N ALA A 154 0.42 -8.48 20.00
CA ALA A 154 1.27 -7.34 19.77
C ALA A 154 1.49 -6.52 21.06
N ASP A 155 2.75 -6.14 21.34
CA ASP A 155 3.07 -5.15 22.40
C ASP A 155 2.72 -3.74 21.93
N VAL A 156 2.86 -3.47 20.62
CA VAL A 156 2.46 -2.22 19.98
C VAL A 156 1.76 -2.54 18.66
N VAL A 157 0.57 -1.97 18.49
CA VAL A 157 -0.16 -1.98 17.24
C VAL A 157 0.00 -0.62 16.56
N VAL A 158 0.29 -0.62 15.27
CA VAL A 158 0.47 0.58 14.43
C VAL A 158 -0.52 0.52 13.28
N GLY A 159 -1.34 1.56 13.11
CA GLY A 159 -2.15 1.73 11.90
C GLY A 159 -1.33 2.42 10.80
N CYS A 160 -1.48 1.98 9.55
CA CYS A 160 -0.81 2.56 8.38
C CYS A 160 -1.25 4.00 8.07
N SER A 161 -2.23 4.53 8.80
CA SER A 161 -2.71 5.90 8.79
C SER A 161 -3.33 6.26 10.14
N ARG A 162 -3.56 7.54 10.38
CA ARG A 162 -4.30 8.01 11.55
C ARG A 162 -5.73 7.47 11.55
N TRP A 163 -6.35 7.45 10.36
CA TRP A 163 -7.68 6.88 10.19
C TRP A 163 -7.70 5.40 10.60
N MET A 164 -6.70 4.60 10.16
CA MET A 164 -6.63 3.18 10.51
C MET A 164 -6.42 2.99 12.03
N ALA A 165 -5.55 3.78 12.65
CA ALA A 165 -5.36 3.73 14.11
C ALA A 165 -6.64 4.08 14.88
N MET A 166 -7.42 5.06 14.39
CA MET A 166 -8.74 5.40 14.96
C MET A 166 -9.76 4.28 14.72
N HIS A 167 -9.75 3.68 13.53
CA HIS A 167 -10.63 2.58 13.17
C HIS A 167 -10.45 1.37 14.10
N LEU A 168 -9.22 1.09 14.54
CA LEU A 168 -8.89 -0.01 15.44
C LEU A 168 -9.47 0.14 16.86
N LYS A 169 -9.87 1.35 17.27
CA LYS A 169 -10.54 1.58 18.55
C LYS A 169 -11.83 0.79 18.70
N ARG A 170 -12.53 0.50 17.58
CA ARG A 170 -13.75 -0.35 17.60
C ARG A 170 -13.52 -1.79 18.05
N TYR A 171 -12.25 -2.23 18.01
CA TYR A 171 -11.81 -3.54 18.51
C TYR A 171 -11.16 -3.45 19.90
N GLY A 172 -11.28 -2.30 20.59
CA GLY A 172 -10.64 -2.05 21.89
C GLY A 172 -9.11 -1.88 21.81
N VAL A 173 -8.55 -1.64 20.63
CA VAL A 173 -7.11 -1.54 20.41
C VAL A 173 -6.67 -0.07 20.39
N LYS A 174 -5.73 0.27 21.31
CA LYS A 174 -5.02 1.55 21.27
C LYS A 174 -3.82 1.43 20.32
N ALA A 175 -3.98 1.91 19.11
CA ALA A 175 -2.93 1.88 18.09
C ALA A 175 -2.23 3.23 17.95
N LEU A 176 -0.92 3.19 17.70
CA LEU A 176 -0.16 4.31 17.14
C LEU A 176 -0.47 4.43 15.65
N HIS A 177 -0.02 5.51 15.00
CA HIS A 177 -0.07 5.60 13.54
C HIS A 177 1.30 5.96 12.99
N VAL A 178 1.65 5.33 11.88
CA VAL A 178 2.80 5.67 11.04
C VAL A 178 2.36 5.44 9.59
N HIS A 179 2.57 6.43 8.73
CA HIS A 179 2.25 6.29 7.32
C HIS A 179 3.15 5.25 6.64
N ASN A 180 2.65 4.68 5.54
CA ASN A 180 3.44 3.77 4.74
C ASN A 180 4.52 4.51 3.96
N ALA A 181 5.68 3.88 3.82
CA ALA A 181 6.76 4.33 2.94
C ALA A 181 6.45 3.99 1.48
N ILE A 182 6.92 4.84 0.56
CA ILE A 182 6.89 4.61 -0.88
C ILE A 182 8.29 4.70 -1.49
N ASP A 183 8.48 4.19 -2.69
CA ASP A 183 9.72 4.38 -3.46
C ASP A 183 9.73 5.76 -4.14
N TYR A 184 9.87 6.82 -3.32
CA TYR A 184 9.81 8.20 -3.78
C TYR A 184 10.75 8.47 -4.96
N GLU A 185 12.01 8.01 -4.88
CA GLU A 185 13.02 8.30 -5.89
C GLU A 185 12.66 7.67 -7.25
N ARG A 186 12.11 6.46 -7.24
CA ARG A 186 11.65 5.78 -8.45
C ARG A 186 10.56 6.59 -9.16
N PHE A 187 9.53 7.02 -8.44
CA PHE A 187 8.40 7.73 -9.03
C PHE A 187 8.76 9.18 -9.42
N SER A 188 9.55 9.86 -8.61
CA SER A 188 9.97 11.25 -8.90
C SER A 188 10.93 11.34 -10.08
N SER A 189 11.82 10.37 -10.25
CA SER A 189 12.78 10.34 -11.37
C SER A 189 12.12 10.00 -12.71
N ALA A 190 11.12 9.11 -12.70
CA ALA A 190 10.37 8.79 -13.91
C ALA A 190 9.63 10.03 -14.46
N ALA A 191 9.10 10.87 -13.57
CA ALA A 191 8.38 12.10 -13.92
C ALA A 191 9.27 13.24 -14.43
N SER A 192 10.58 13.15 -14.27
CA SER A 192 11.52 14.16 -14.78
C SER A 192 11.73 14.11 -16.30
N LYS A 193 11.12 13.16 -16.97
CA LYS A 193 11.13 12.98 -18.43
C LYS A 193 9.69 12.91 -18.96
N PRO A 194 8.87 13.96 -18.81
CA PRO A 194 7.52 13.95 -19.36
C PRO A 194 7.60 13.84 -20.88
N ARG A 195 6.89 12.89 -21.45
CA ARG A 195 6.56 12.91 -22.87
C ARG A 195 5.30 13.76 -23.01
N GLU A 196 5.35 14.80 -23.84
CA GLU A 196 4.13 15.46 -24.29
C GLU A 196 3.40 14.47 -25.19
N HIS A 197 2.28 13.96 -24.73
CA HIS A 197 1.35 13.22 -25.57
C HIS A 197 0.34 14.22 -26.12
N ASP A 198 0.00 14.08 -27.41
CA ASP A 198 -1.05 14.88 -28.05
C ASP A 198 -2.41 14.70 -27.37
N THR A 199 -2.58 13.58 -26.66
CA THR A 199 -3.82 13.24 -25.95
C THR A 199 -3.60 13.14 -24.45
N PRO A 200 -4.45 13.80 -23.60
CA PRO A 200 -4.35 13.72 -22.15
C PRO A 200 -4.64 12.30 -21.63
N ILE A 201 -3.76 11.77 -20.79
CA ILE A 201 -3.93 10.47 -20.16
C ILE A 201 -4.33 10.64 -18.69
N ILE A 202 -5.44 10.03 -18.28
CA ILE A 202 -5.89 9.91 -16.90
C ILE A 202 -5.65 8.48 -16.44
N ILE A 203 -4.97 8.31 -15.30
CA ILE A 203 -4.59 6.98 -14.81
C ILE A 203 -5.29 6.62 -13.52
N SER A 204 -5.62 5.34 -13.36
CA SER A 204 -5.98 4.74 -12.07
C SER A 204 -5.17 3.45 -11.86
N VAL A 205 -4.42 3.38 -10.77
CA VAL A 205 -3.63 2.20 -10.40
C VAL A 205 -4.29 1.52 -9.21
N ALA A 206 -4.92 0.37 -9.43
CA ALA A 206 -5.69 -0.31 -8.40
C ALA A 206 -5.93 -1.79 -8.74
N ARG A 207 -6.21 -2.61 -7.71
CA ARG A 207 -6.84 -3.91 -7.95
C ARG A 207 -8.23 -3.69 -8.54
N PHE A 208 -8.63 -4.47 -9.52
CA PHE A 208 -9.98 -4.41 -10.10
C PHE A 208 -10.97 -5.18 -9.22
N GLU A 209 -11.23 -4.59 -8.05
CA GLU A 209 -12.11 -5.12 -7.00
C GLU A 209 -13.13 -4.05 -6.60
N ARG A 210 -14.30 -4.45 -6.10
CA ARG A 210 -15.40 -3.54 -5.72
C ARG A 210 -14.94 -2.41 -4.80
N VAL A 211 -14.10 -2.72 -3.81
CA VAL A 211 -13.58 -1.75 -2.84
C VAL A 211 -12.81 -0.59 -3.47
N LYS A 212 -12.38 -0.71 -4.74
CA LYS A 212 -11.64 0.34 -5.46
C LYS A 212 -12.53 1.27 -6.28
N GLY A 213 -13.83 0.99 -6.38
CA GLY A 213 -14.84 1.89 -6.93
C GLY A 213 -14.59 2.33 -8.37
N LEU A 214 -13.92 1.50 -9.19
CA LEU A 214 -13.56 1.84 -10.57
C LEU A 214 -14.76 2.08 -11.47
N ASP A 215 -15.93 1.54 -11.13
CA ASP A 215 -17.21 1.85 -11.77
C ASP A 215 -17.52 3.36 -11.77
N THR A 216 -17.21 4.03 -10.64
CA THR A 216 -17.36 5.49 -10.51
C THR A 216 -16.46 6.22 -11.51
N LEU A 217 -15.22 5.73 -11.72
CA LEU A 217 -14.31 6.31 -12.71
C LEU A 217 -14.82 6.11 -14.14
N ILE A 218 -15.29 4.90 -14.50
CA ILE A 218 -15.82 4.63 -15.84
C ILE A 218 -17.04 5.52 -16.13
N ARG A 219 -17.95 5.72 -15.16
CA ARG A 219 -19.09 6.63 -15.30
C ARG A 219 -18.65 8.10 -15.44
N ALA A 220 -17.67 8.52 -14.64
CA ALA A 220 -17.09 9.86 -14.77
C ALA A 220 -16.39 10.05 -16.13
N ALA A 221 -15.69 9.02 -16.61
CA ALA A 221 -15.07 9.05 -17.93
C ALA A 221 -16.07 9.30 -19.05
N ALA A 222 -17.26 8.70 -18.98
CA ALA A 222 -18.32 8.95 -19.97
C ALA A 222 -18.76 10.44 -20.00
N GLU A 223 -18.84 11.10 -18.86
CA GLU A 223 -19.14 12.53 -18.80
C GLU A 223 -17.98 13.40 -19.32
N VAL A 224 -16.75 13.00 -19.06
CA VAL A 224 -15.55 13.70 -19.56
C VAL A 224 -15.42 13.57 -21.07
N VAL A 225 -15.56 12.36 -21.62
CA VAL A 225 -15.42 12.07 -23.05
C VAL A 225 -16.45 12.82 -23.90
N LYS A 226 -17.67 13.08 -23.39
CA LYS A 226 -18.65 13.94 -24.08
C LYS A 226 -18.12 15.34 -24.40
N GLN A 227 -17.24 15.89 -23.56
CA GLN A 227 -16.66 17.23 -23.71
C GLN A 227 -15.25 17.21 -24.28
N LYS A 228 -14.51 16.11 -24.03
CA LYS A 228 -13.09 15.91 -24.40
C LYS A 228 -12.91 14.51 -24.99
N PRO A 229 -13.34 14.27 -26.23
CA PRO A 229 -13.34 12.93 -26.83
C PRO A 229 -11.92 12.36 -27.02
N GLU A 230 -10.88 13.20 -27.03
CA GLU A 230 -9.48 12.80 -27.15
C GLU A 230 -8.91 12.18 -25.87
N VAL A 231 -9.53 12.34 -24.70
CA VAL A 231 -8.97 11.88 -23.43
C VAL A 231 -8.96 10.35 -23.35
N THR A 232 -7.83 9.81 -22.92
CA THR A 232 -7.68 8.37 -22.66
C THR A 232 -7.58 8.08 -21.17
N PHE A 233 -8.34 7.09 -20.71
CA PHE A 233 -8.30 6.57 -19.33
C PHE A 233 -7.56 5.24 -19.31
N ILE A 234 -6.47 5.16 -18.55
CA ILE A 234 -5.69 3.93 -18.38
C ILE A 234 -5.90 3.40 -16.96
N LEU A 235 -6.49 2.23 -16.84
CA LEU A 235 -6.65 1.52 -15.57
C LEU A 235 -5.60 0.40 -15.52
N VAL A 236 -4.70 0.46 -14.53
CA VAL A 236 -3.60 -0.51 -14.38
C VAL A 236 -3.86 -1.39 -13.17
N GLY A 237 -3.93 -2.69 -13.40
CA GLY A 237 -4.12 -3.69 -12.35
C GLY A 237 -4.81 -4.93 -12.84
N GLY A 238 -5.36 -5.70 -11.91
CA GLY A 238 -6.12 -6.91 -12.22
C GLY A 238 -7.07 -7.24 -11.08
N GLY A 239 -8.02 -8.10 -11.32
CA GLY A 239 -9.00 -8.52 -10.33
C GLY A 239 -10.31 -8.99 -10.93
N SER A 240 -11.25 -9.35 -10.06
CA SER A 240 -12.53 -9.98 -10.43
C SER A 240 -13.44 -9.08 -11.28
N MET A 241 -13.28 -7.76 -11.17
CA MET A 241 -14.11 -6.78 -11.85
C MET A 241 -13.71 -6.48 -13.31
N LYS A 242 -12.61 -7.07 -13.84
CA LYS A 242 -12.06 -6.71 -15.17
C LYS A 242 -13.13 -6.78 -16.28
N ASN A 243 -13.86 -7.88 -16.36
CA ASN A 243 -14.91 -8.08 -17.37
C ASN A 243 -16.10 -7.12 -17.16
N HIS A 244 -16.46 -6.87 -15.90
CA HIS A 244 -17.54 -5.93 -15.57
C HIS A 244 -17.16 -4.49 -16.01
N LEU A 245 -15.93 -4.05 -15.73
CA LEU A 245 -15.47 -2.71 -16.14
C LEU A 245 -15.46 -2.55 -17.66
N LYS A 246 -15.02 -3.59 -18.39
CA LYS A 246 -15.08 -3.61 -19.85
C LYS A 246 -16.54 -3.48 -20.35
N SER A 247 -17.44 -4.34 -19.86
CA SER A 247 -18.86 -4.29 -20.24
C SER A 247 -19.52 -2.95 -19.90
N LEU A 248 -19.12 -2.30 -18.79
CA LEU A 248 -19.64 -0.98 -18.43
C LEU A 248 -19.16 0.09 -19.39
N ALA A 249 -17.88 0.07 -19.82
CA ALA A 249 -17.36 0.99 -20.83
C ALA A 249 -18.08 0.82 -22.18
N ASP A 250 -18.32 -0.44 -22.62
CA ASP A 250 -19.06 -0.77 -23.85
C ASP A 250 -20.50 -0.20 -23.79
N LYS A 251 -21.21 -0.43 -22.67
CA LYS A 251 -22.58 0.08 -22.47
C LYS A 251 -22.68 1.61 -22.48
N LEU A 252 -21.61 2.29 -22.08
CA LEU A 252 -21.55 3.75 -22.06
C LEU A 252 -20.98 4.35 -23.35
N GLY A 253 -20.59 3.52 -24.34
CA GLY A 253 -20.08 3.96 -25.64
C GLY A 253 -18.69 4.60 -25.59
N ILE A 254 -17.85 4.25 -24.60
CA ILE A 254 -16.53 4.86 -24.41
C ILE A 254 -15.38 3.83 -24.41
N SER A 255 -15.59 2.68 -25.02
CA SER A 255 -14.59 1.59 -25.03
C SER A 255 -13.25 2.00 -25.62
N GLU A 256 -13.25 2.84 -26.62
CA GLU A 256 -12.03 3.37 -27.29
C GLU A 256 -11.22 4.29 -26.36
N ASN A 257 -11.89 4.94 -25.39
CA ASN A 257 -11.24 5.82 -24.43
C ASN A 257 -10.72 5.09 -23.19
N ILE A 258 -11.08 3.81 -22.99
CA ILE A 258 -10.73 3.03 -21.79
C ILE A 258 -9.70 1.95 -22.14
N LYS A 259 -8.54 2.02 -21.49
CA LYS A 259 -7.48 0.97 -21.59
C LYS A 259 -7.31 0.25 -20.28
N LEU A 260 -7.66 -1.05 -20.25
CA LEU A 260 -7.47 -1.92 -19.08
C LEU A 260 -6.16 -2.68 -19.23
N LEU A 261 -5.14 -2.28 -18.50
CA LEU A 261 -3.82 -2.91 -18.48
C LEU A 261 -3.70 -3.82 -17.28
N ASP A 262 -3.06 -4.97 -17.46
CA ASP A 262 -2.70 -5.85 -16.34
C ASP A 262 -1.61 -5.22 -15.47
N TYR A 263 -1.33 -5.84 -14.30
CA TYR A 263 -0.28 -5.37 -13.41
C TYR A 263 1.04 -5.16 -14.18
N SER A 264 1.59 -3.95 -14.07
CA SER A 264 2.84 -3.58 -14.71
C SER A 264 3.92 -3.25 -13.66
N PRO A 265 5.10 -3.87 -13.74
CA PRO A 265 6.24 -3.45 -12.93
C PRO A 265 6.76 -2.04 -13.30
N ALA A 266 6.36 -1.52 -14.46
CA ALA A 266 6.74 -0.20 -14.97
C ALA A 266 5.65 0.87 -14.75
N VAL A 267 4.85 0.73 -13.68
CA VAL A 267 3.75 1.66 -13.36
C VAL A 267 4.24 3.11 -13.18
N ASP A 268 5.47 3.30 -12.72
CA ASP A 268 6.14 4.60 -12.63
C ASP A 268 6.24 5.31 -13.99
N LYS A 269 6.52 4.58 -15.07
CA LYS A 269 6.57 5.13 -16.43
C LYS A 269 5.19 5.52 -16.93
N ILE A 270 4.17 4.67 -16.70
CA ILE A 270 2.80 4.96 -17.10
C ILE A 270 2.26 6.18 -16.33
N LEU A 271 2.56 6.27 -15.02
CA LEU A 271 2.26 7.45 -14.22
C LEU A 271 2.97 8.70 -14.76
N ALA A 272 4.22 8.59 -15.17
CA ALA A 272 4.97 9.73 -15.75
C ALA A 272 4.32 10.30 -17.01
N GLU A 273 3.69 9.46 -17.82
CA GLU A 273 2.98 9.85 -19.05
C GLU A 273 1.58 10.43 -18.79
N SER A 274 0.99 10.20 -17.61
CA SER A 274 -0.34 10.70 -17.28
C SER A 274 -0.34 12.17 -16.84
N VAL A 275 -1.48 12.84 -16.98
CA VAL A 275 -1.68 14.22 -16.51
C VAL A 275 -2.41 14.30 -15.16
N ILE A 276 -3.24 13.32 -14.84
CA ILE A 276 -4.05 13.21 -13.61
C ILE A 276 -4.07 11.75 -13.16
N ALA A 277 -3.99 11.51 -11.85
CA ALA A 277 -4.26 10.21 -11.26
C ALA A 277 -5.58 10.22 -10.49
N VAL A 278 -6.38 9.15 -10.62
CA VAL A 278 -7.70 9.05 -9.98
C VAL A 278 -7.78 7.80 -9.10
N LEU A 279 -8.24 7.97 -7.84
CA LEU A 279 -8.46 6.88 -6.90
C LEU A 279 -9.89 6.95 -6.34
N PRO A 280 -10.86 6.30 -6.98
CA PRO A 280 -12.28 6.38 -6.61
C PRO A 280 -12.68 5.36 -5.56
N SER A 281 -11.75 4.96 -4.68
CA SER A 281 -11.92 3.88 -3.72
C SER A 281 -13.12 4.09 -2.79
N ILE A 282 -13.77 2.99 -2.41
CA ILE A 282 -14.82 2.92 -1.38
C ILE A 282 -14.20 2.66 -0.01
N TYR A 283 -13.07 1.96 0.00
CA TYR A 283 -12.29 1.68 1.19
C TYR A 283 -10.79 1.78 0.86
N GLU A 284 -10.07 2.63 1.62
CA GLU A 284 -8.63 2.85 1.44
C GLU A 284 -7.97 3.20 2.79
N PRO A 285 -7.34 2.23 3.46
CA PRO A 285 -6.69 2.44 4.75
C PRO A 285 -5.56 3.46 4.72
N PHE A 286 -4.75 3.47 3.64
CA PHE A 286 -3.70 4.45 3.42
C PHE A 286 -3.83 5.09 2.04
N GLY A 287 -3.53 4.39 0.95
CA GLY A 287 -3.53 4.91 -0.41
C GLY A 287 -2.14 4.96 -1.03
N MET A 288 -1.46 3.80 -1.09
CA MET A 288 -0.13 3.68 -1.70
C MET A 288 -0.07 4.33 -3.08
N ALA A 289 -1.02 3.99 -3.97
CA ALA A 289 -1.07 4.52 -5.32
C ALA A 289 -1.27 6.05 -5.37
N ALA A 290 -1.98 6.64 -4.39
CA ALA A 290 -2.09 8.09 -4.25
C ALA A 290 -0.73 8.72 -3.90
N ALA A 291 -0.03 8.17 -2.91
CA ALA A 291 1.27 8.65 -2.49
C ALA A 291 2.32 8.51 -3.61
N GLU A 292 2.28 7.42 -4.37
CA GLU A 292 3.13 7.17 -5.54
C GLU A 292 2.83 8.16 -6.68
N ALA A 293 1.56 8.43 -6.96
CA ALA A 293 1.15 9.43 -7.96
C ALA A 293 1.59 10.85 -7.56
N LEU A 294 1.45 11.23 -6.29
CA LEU A 294 1.97 12.51 -5.78
C LEU A 294 3.49 12.60 -5.94
N ALA A 295 4.23 11.52 -5.66
CA ALA A 295 5.68 11.48 -5.85
C ALA A 295 6.07 11.65 -7.33
N ALA A 296 5.27 11.10 -8.25
CA ALA A 296 5.38 11.35 -9.68
C ALA A 296 4.95 12.77 -10.10
N GLY A 297 4.59 13.64 -9.14
CA GLY A 297 4.13 15.00 -9.41
C GLY A 297 2.79 15.05 -10.15
N LYS A 298 1.94 14.04 -9.98
CA LYS A 298 0.62 14.05 -10.61
C LYS A 298 -0.43 14.60 -9.65
N PRO A 299 -1.27 15.56 -10.09
CA PRO A 299 -2.49 15.89 -9.38
C PRO A 299 -3.30 14.63 -9.14
N VAL A 300 -3.73 14.41 -7.90
CA VAL A 300 -4.53 13.24 -7.52
C VAL A 300 -5.96 13.68 -7.23
N ILE A 301 -6.94 13.04 -7.87
CA ILE A 301 -8.35 13.16 -7.51
C ILE A 301 -8.75 11.87 -6.80
N ALA A 302 -9.14 11.97 -5.53
CA ALA A 302 -9.41 10.79 -4.71
C ALA A 302 -10.72 10.90 -3.95
N SER A 303 -11.31 9.75 -3.62
CA SER A 303 -12.47 9.69 -2.72
C SER A 303 -12.13 10.27 -1.35
N LYS A 304 -13.06 11.05 -0.76
CA LYS A 304 -12.91 11.66 0.58
C LYS A 304 -13.11 10.63 1.70
N ILE A 305 -12.26 9.60 1.74
CA ILE A 305 -12.34 8.48 2.69
C ILE A 305 -10.98 8.11 3.30
N GLY A 306 -11.01 7.39 4.41
CA GLY A 306 -9.88 6.67 4.97
C GLY A 306 -8.59 7.49 5.04
N GLY A 307 -7.49 6.83 4.72
CA GLY A 307 -6.16 7.43 4.63
C GLY A 307 -6.00 8.43 3.49
N LEU A 308 -6.85 8.40 2.45
CA LEU A 308 -6.78 9.37 1.34
C LEU A 308 -6.96 10.81 1.82
N LYS A 309 -7.79 11.04 2.85
CA LYS A 309 -7.96 12.36 3.48
C LYS A 309 -6.71 12.89 4.21
N GLU A 310 -5.75 12.02 4.48
CA GLU A 310 -4.48 12.39 5.11
C GLU A 310 -3.39 12.66 4.08
N ILE A 311 -3.51 12.03 2.91
CA ILE A 311 -2.55 12.15 1.79
C ILE A 311 -2.88 13.36 0.94
N ILE A 312 -4.18 13.55 0.61
CA ILE A 312 -4.64 14.62 -0.27
C ILE A 312 -5.10 15.81 0.57
N ILE A 313 -4.50 16.95 0.28
CA ILE A 313 -4.90 18.27 0.78
C ILE A 313 -5.73 18.91 -0.33
N ASP A 314 -7.05 18.98 -0.12
CA ASP A 314 -8.02 19.41 -1.13
C ASP A 314 -7.70 20.81 -1.67
N GLY A 315 -7.61 20.94 -2.99
CA GLY A 315 -7.24 22.17 -3.69
C GLY A 315 -5.73 22.52 -3.69
N ALA A 316 -4.90 21.80 -2.91
CA ALA A 316 -3.46 22.09 -2.82
C ALA A 316 -2.59 21.08 -3.60
N ASN A 317 -2.62 19.79 -3.25
CA ASN A 317 -1.85 18.75 -3.93
C ASN A 317 -2.72 17.78 -4.74
N GLY A 318 -4.04 18.03 -4.78
CA GLY A 318 -5.05 17.22 -5.44
C GLY A 318 -6.44 17.65 -5.07
N PHE A 319 -7.45 16.85 -5.41
CA PHE A 319 -8.84 17.08 -5.06
C PHE A 319 -9.47 15.87 -4.39
N LEU A 320 -10.40 16.14 -3.47
CA LEU A 320 -11.23 15.12 -2.83
C LEU A 320 -12.66 15.22 -3.36
N PHE A 321 -13.31 14.06 -3.59
CA PHE A 321 -14.70 14.00 -3.99
C PHE A 321 -15.49 12.98 -3.14
N THR A 322 -16.81 13.10 -3.10
CA THR A 322 -17.67 12.17 -2.36
C THR A 322 -17.65 10.79 -3.03
N PRO A 323 -17.39 9.69 -2.28
CA PRO A 323 -17.40 8.34 -2.86
C PRO A 323 -18.69 8.05 -3.64
N GLY A 324 -18.55 7.51 -4.85
CA GLY A 324 -19.67 7.22 -5.74
C GLY A 324 -20.19 8.40 -6.57
N ASP A 325 -19.81 9.62 -6.24
CA ASP A 325 -20.18 10.82 -7.00
C ASP A 325 -19.36 10.95 -8.29
N TYR A 326 -19.82 10.25 -9.34
CA TYR A 326 -19.13 10.26 -10.63
C TYR A 326 -19.22 11.63 -11.35
N ARG A 327 -20.27 12.42 -11.11
CA ARG A 327 -20.42 13.76 -11.71
C ARG A 327 -19.42 14.74 -11.09
N GLY A 328 -19.36 14.81 -9.76
CA GLY A 328 -18.36 15.62 -9.09
C GLY A 328 -16.92 15.17 -9.35
N LEU A 329 -16.68 13.88 -9.66
CA LEU A 329 -15.40 13.40 -10.14
C LEU A 329 -15.11 13.94 -11.55
N ALA A 330 -16.07 13.87 -12.48
CA ALA A 330 -15.93 14.38 -13.85
C ALA A 330 -15.63 15.88 -13.86
N GLU A 331 -16.36 16.68 -13.07
CA GLU A 331 -16.12 18.13 -12.93
C GLU A 331 -14.68 18.44 -12.51
N ARG A 332 -14.13 17.71 -11.53
CA ARG A 332 -12.74 17.89 -11.06
C ARG A 332 -11.72 17.49 -12.11
N ILE A 333 -12.00 16.44 -12.89
CA ILE A 333 -11.16 16.02 -14.01
C ILE A 333 -11.14 17.12 -15.06
N LEU A 334 -12.32 17.60 -15.52
CA LEU A 334 -12.43 18.68 -16.51
C LEU A 334 -11.72 19.95 -16.04
N LYS A 335 -11.93 20.37 -14.80
CA LYS A 335 -11.24 21.53 -14.20
C LYS A 335 -9.72 21.43 -14.33
N LEU A 336 -9.13 20.26 -14.05
CA LEU A 336 -7.69 20.07 -14.18
C LEU A 336 -7.24 19.92 -15.65
N LEU A 337 -8.09 19.47 -16.56
CA LEU A 337 -7.77 19.41 -17.98
C LEU A 337 -7.77 20.81 -18.60
N ASP A 338 -8.72 21.67 -18.22
CA ASP A 338 -8.90 23.02 -18.79
C ASP A 338 -7.90 24.02 -18.23
N ASP A 339 -7.53 23.91 -16.94
CA ASP A 339 -6.61 24.87 -16.28
C ASP A 339 -5.20 24.28 -16.14
N ARG A 340 -4.34 24.54 -17.14
CA ARG A 340 -2.93 24.10 -17.16
C ARG A 340 -2.13 24.73 -16.02
N ASN A 341 -2.42 25.97 -15.63
CA ASN A 341 -1.70 26.68 -14.55
C ASN A 341 -2.03 26.05 -13.19
N LEU A 342 -3.31 25.82 -12.92
CA LEU A 342 -3.75 25.11 -11.71
C LEU A 342 -3.13 23.71 -11.65
N ARG A 343 -3.17 22.96 -12.76
CA ARG A 343 -2.58 21.63 -12.84
C ARG A 343 -1.08 21.64 -12.53
N SER A 344 -0.33 22.60 -13.09
CA SER A 344 1.11 22.76 -12.84
C SER A 344 1.39 23.08 -11.37
N LYS A 345 0.64 24.00 -10.77
CA LYS A 345 0.75 24.39 -9.35
C LYS A 345 0.49 23.19 -8.42
N ILE A 346 -0.58 22.42 -8.69
CA ILE A 346 -0.91 21.21 -7.92
C ILE A 346 0.15 20.14 -8.11
N SER A 347 0.70 19.96 -9.33
CA SER A 347 1.78 18.99 -9.60
C SER A 347 3.04 19.28 -8.77
N GLN A 348 3.43 20.53 -8.65
CA GLN A 348 4.57 20.92 -7.81
C GLN A 348 4.32 20.60 -6.34
N ALA A 349 3.15 21.01 -5.82
CA ALA A 349 2.76 20.75 -4.43
C ALA A 349 2.60 19.24 -4.15
N ALA A 350 2.11 18.47 -5.10
CA ALA A 350 2.00 17.02 -5.03
C ALA A 350 3.37 16.37 -4.76
N ARG A 351 4.37 16.70 -5.60
CA ARG A 351 5.73 16.15 -5.47
C ARG A 351 6.37 16.53 -4.13
N GLU A 352 6.21 17.75 -3.70
CA GLU A 352 6.76 18.21 -2.41
C GLU A 352 6.11 17.48 -1.23
N SER A 353 4.79 17.39 -1.23
CA SER A 353 4.03 16.72 -0.16
C SER A 353 4.34 15.23 -0.02
N ALA A 354 4.73 14.56 -1.10
CA ALA A 354 5.07 13.13 -1.09
C ALA A 354 6.43 12.83 -0.43
N LYS A 355 7.32 13.81 -0.27
CA LYS A 355 8.64 13.62 0.38
C LYS A 355 8.54 13.07 1.80
N ARG A 356 7.44 13.34 2.50
CA ARG A 356 7.20 12.82 3.85
C ARG A 356 7.10 11.31 3.90
N PHE A 357 6.75 10.65 2.79
CA PHE A 357 6.62 9.21 2.68
C PHE A 357 7.92 8.49 2.24
N LYS A 358 9.05 9.20 2.16
CA LYS A 358 10.35 8.58 1.89
C LYS A 358 10.67 7.51 2.94
N PRO A 359 11.29 6.39 2.53
CA PRO A 359 11.62 5.29 3.43
C PRO A 359 12.39 5.72 4.69
N GLU A 360 13.32 6.66 4.56
CA GLU A 360 14.13 7.15 5.66
C GLU A 360 13.31 7.93 6.70
N ASN A 361 12.31 8.71 6.25
CA ASN A 361 11.43 9.46 7.14
C ASN A 361 10.55 8.52 7.96
N ILE A 362 9.91 7.57 7.28
CA ILE A 362 9.08 6.56 7.93
C ILE A 362 9.91 5.65 8.86
N ALA A 363 11.13 5.29 8.46
CA ALA A 363 12.05 4.53 9.31
C ALA A 363 12.41 5.26 10.62
N ARG A 364 12.55 6.60 10.61
CA ARG A 364 12.78 7.39 11.83
C ARG A 364 11.58 7.33 12.79
N GLU A 365 10.36 7.32 12.29
CA GLU A 365 9.16 7.16 13.11
C GLU A 365 9.12 5.77 13.77
N TYR A 366 9.37 4.71 13.01
CA TYR A 366 9.45 3.36 13.57
C TYR A 366 10.61 3.18 14.53
N LEU A 367 11.77 3.82 14.29
CA LEU A 367 12.90 3.77 15.23
C LEU A 367 12.49 4.29 16.62
N LYS A 368 11.71 5.38 16.70
CA LYS A 368 11.20 5.90 17.98
C LYS A 368 10.31 4.87 18.68
N ILE A 369 9.42 4.18 17.95
CA ILE A 369 8.56 3.12 18.48
C ILE A 369 9.40 1.96 19.02
N TYR A 370 10.38 1.49 18.24
CA TYR A 370 11.25 0.38 18.67
C TYR A 370 12.08 0.73 19.90
N GLN A 371 12.60 1.95 19.97
CA GLN A 371 13.37 2.41 21.13
C GLN A 371 12.51 2.52 22.39
N SER A 372 11.31 3.07 22.31
CA SER A 372 10.41 3.18 23.45
C SER A 372 9.99 1.80 23.97
N LEU A 373 9.72 0.85 23.06
CA LEU A 373 9.33 -0.50 23.38
C LEU A 373 10.42 -1.30 24.14
N LEU A 374 11.68 -1.00 23.88
CA LEU A 374 12.83 -1.64 24.56
C LEU A 374 13.19 -0.96 25.87
N LYS A 375 12.93 0.35 26.04
CA LYS A 375 13.18 1.07 27.29
C LYS A 375 12.19 0.71 28.39
N GLY A 376 10.93 0.44 28.07
CA GLY A 376 9.90 0.00 29.03
C GLY A 376 10.08 -1.44 29.54
N SER A 377 11.24 -2.06 29.31
CA SER A 377 11.57 -3.45 29.69
C SER A 377 12.71 -3.50 30.73
N SER A 378 13.18 -2.35 31.23
CA SER A 378 14.20 -2.27 32.29
C SER A 378 13.58 -2.00 33.65
#